data_fc182c5d8cf7e52c242eeb43f1282b4b
#
_entry.id   fc182c5d8cf7e52c242eeb43f1282b4b
#
_cell.length_a   1.000
_cell.length_b   1.000
_cell.length_c   1.000
_cell.angle_alpha   90.00
_cell.angle_beta   90.00
_cell.angle_gamma   90.00
#
_symmetry.space_group_name_H-M   'P 1'
#
loop_
_entity.id
_entity.type
_entity.pdbx_description
1 polymer ?
#
loop_
_entity_poly.entity_id
_entity_poly.type
_entity_poly.pdbx_seq_one_letter_code
_entity_poly.pdbx_strand_id
1 'polypeptide(L)'
;MAVELIHPAGVIKVDPHHQISVATGSRFISMAGQVSWDTEGEVVGEGDLAAQTEQCFMNVAAALAGAGATMEDVTGMTVYIVDLDTAKGELVMQGRARAAERLGVVLQQPGTYIGVSSLWAPSFLIEIAATALVD
;
A
#
# COMPACT_ATOMS: atom_id res chain seq x y z
N MET A 1 -14.48 -10.49 10.28
CA MET A 1 -13.37 -10.15 9.39
C MET A 1 -12.35 -11.26 9.39
N ALA A 2 -11.81 -11.58 8.23
CA ALA A 2 -10.78 -12.59 8.10
C ALA A 2 -9.43 -12.15 8.69
N VAL A 3 -9.19 -10.84 8.82
CA VAL A 3 -7.91 -10.28 9.25
C VAL A 3 -8.03 -9.59 10.60
N GLU A 4 -7.24 -10.06 11.55
CA GLU A 4 -7.07 -9.46 12.88
C GLU A 4 -5.73 -8.73 12.92
N LEU A 5 -5.72 -7.50 13.42
CA LEU A 5 -4.52 -6.68 13.54
C LEU A 5 -4.10 -6.58 15.01
N ILE A 6 -2.80 -6.78 15.28
CA ILE A 6 -2.28 -6.89 16.64
C ILE A 6 -1.08 -5.97 16.84
N HIS A 7 -1.03 -5.32 18.01
CA HIS A 7 0.17 -4.71 18.57
C HIS A 7 0.74 -5.66 19.63
N PRO A 8 1.71 -6.51 19.30
CA PRO A 8 2.24 -7.48 20.26
C PRO A 8 3.13 -6.82 21.30
N ALA A 9 3.13 -7.36 22.51
CA ALA A 9 4.09 -6.97 23.54
C ALA A 9 5.53 -7.23 23.06
N GLY A 10 6.45 -6.37 23.45
CA GLY A 10 7.87 -6.52 23.09
C GLY A 10 8.26 -5.91 21.76
N VAL A 11 7.31 -5.35 21.02
CA VAL A 11 7.56 -4.65 19.75
C VAL A 11 6.98 -3.25 19.84
N ILE A 12 7.68 -2.28 19.24
CA ILE A 12 7.24 -0.89 19.27
C ILE A 12 5.85 -0.74 18.66
N LYS A 13 5.01 0.10 19.29
CA LYS A 13 3.73 0.50 18.73
C LYS A 13 3.92 1.75 17.86
N VAL A 14 3.57 1.65 16.58
CA VAL A 14 3.68 2.76 15.62
C VAL A 14 2.32 3.00 14.98
N ASP A 15 1.49 3.83 15.62
CA ASP A 15 0.15 4.15 15.11
C ASP A 15 0.22 4.86 13.75
N PRO A 16 -0.68 4.57 12.82
CA PRO A 16 -1.78 3.61 12.91
C PRO A 16 -1.40 2.17 12.52
N HIS A 17 -0.16 1.92 12.16
CA HIS A 17 0.30 0.59 11.71
C HIS A 17 0.27 -0.43 12.84
N HIS A 18 -0.16 -1.62 12.51
CA HIS A 18 -0.02 -2.78 13.38
C HIS A 18 1.20 -3.59 12.96
N GLN A 19 1.87 -4.22 13.92
CA GLN A 19 3.06 -5.00 13.64
C GLN A 19 2.74 -6.38 13.09
N ILE A 20 1.57 -6.92 13.41
CA ILE A 20 1.14 -8.26 13.00
C ILE A 20 -0.27 -8.22 12.45
N SER A 21 -0.50 -8.99 11.41
CA SER A 21 -1.83 -9.43 11.01
C SER A 21 -1.95 -10.95 11.19
N VAL A 22 -3.10 -11.40 11.67
CA VAL A 22 -3.46 -12.82 11.70
C VAL A 22 -4.72 -12.97 10.88
N ALA A 23 -4.68 -13.81 9.87
CA ALA A 23 -5.79 -13.94 8.94
C ALA A 23 -6.24 -15.39 8.80
N THR A 24 -7.56 -15.57 8.67
CA THR A 24 -8.19 -16.84 8.32
C THR A 24 -9.06 -16.61 7.11
N GLY A 25 -9.16 -17.62 6.25
CA GLY A 25 -9.96 -17.55 5.04
C GLY A 25 -9.58 -18.67 4.08
N SER A 26 -10.37 -18.83 3.04
CA SER A 26 -10.19 -19.91 2.06
C SER A 26 -9.56 -19.42 0.74
N ARG A 27 -9.52 -18.10 0.50
CA ARG A 27 -8.99 -17.54 -0.75
C ARG A 27 -7.86 -16.55 -0.45
N PHE A 28 -6.67 -16.90 -0.86
CA PHE A 28 -5.50 -16.03 -0.79
C PHE A 28 -5.43 -15.19 -2.07
N ILE A 29 -5.26 -13.88 -1.91
CA ILE A 29 -5.14 -12.93 -3.01
C ILE A 29 -3.70 -12.43 -3.06
N SER A 30 -3.08 -12.60 -4.21
CA SER A 30 -1.77 -12.04 -4.52
C SER A 30 -1.93 -11.12 -5.72
N MET A 31 -1.35 -9.94 -5.66
CA MET A 31 -1.43 -8.99 -6.78
C MET A 31 -0.05 -8.60 -7.27
N ALA A 32 0.02 -8.19 -8.52
CA ALA A 32 1.21 -7.55 -9.05
C ALA A 32 1.47 -6.22 -8.31
N GLY A 33 2.71 -5.80 -8.25
CA GLY A 33 3.04 -4.48 -7.72
C GLY A 33 2.32 -3.39 -8.51
N GLN A 34 1.70 -2.44 -7.82
CA GLN A 34 0.95 -1.35 -8.42
C GLN A 34 1.80 -0.10 -8.49
N VAL A 35 1.98 0.42 -9.67
CA VAL A 35 2.66 1.70 -9.93
C VAL A 35 1.62 2.78 -10.26
N SER A 36 2.05 4.04 -10.33
CA SER A 36 1.13 5.16 -10.54
C SER A 36 0.79 5.35 -12.02
N TRP A 37 -0.10 4.53 -12.51
CA TRP A 37 -0.68 4.69 -13.84
C TRP A 37 -2.20 4.50 -13.80
N ASP A 38 -2.86 5.01 -14.83
CA ASP A 38 -4.29 4.82 -15.00
C ASP A 38 -4.60 3.57 -15.84
N THR A 39 -5.87 3.35 -16.15
CA THR A 39 -6.30 2.19 -16.93
C THR A 39 -5.83 2.21 -18.39
N GLU A 40 -5.38 3.36 -18.88
CA GLU A 40 -4.81 3.51 -20.22
C GLU A 40 -3.28 3.32 -20.23
N GLY A 41 -2.67 3.11 -19.04
CA GLY A 41 -1.22 2.99 -18.90
C GLY A 41 -0.49 4.31 -18.88
N GLU A 42 -1.19 5.42 -18.69
CA GLU A 42 -0.58 6.75 -18.57
C GLU A 42 -0.18 7.02 -17.12
N VAL A 43 1.01 7.60 -16.94
CA VAL A 43 1.52 7.93 -15.60
C VAL A 43 0.68 9.04 -14.98
N VAL A 44 0.25 8.82 -13.75
CA VAL A 44 -0.47 9.82 -12.94
C VAL A 44 0.52 10.43 -11.96
N GLY A 45 0.63 11.76 -11.96
CA GLY A 45 1.52 12.47 -11.04
C GLY A 45 2.99 12.37 -11.41
N GLU A 46 3.33 12.62 -12.66
CA GLU A 46 4.73 12.63 -13.11
C GLU A 46 5.57 13.57 -12.25
N GLY A 47 6.66 13.05 -11.68
CA GLY A 47 7.54 13.82 -10.81
C GLY A 47 6.97 14.18 -9.43
N ASP A 48 5.76 13.72 -9.10
CA ASP A 48 5.07 14.04 -7.85
C ASP A 48 4.87 12.77 -7.01
N LEU A 49 5.75 12.54 -6.06
CA LEU A 49 5.74 11.33 -5.24
C LEU A 49 4.46 11.21 -4.38
N ALA A 50 3.96 12.32 -3.84
CA ALA A 50 2.72 12.29 -3.05
C ALA A 50 1.52 11.87 -3.91
N ALA A 51 1.40 12.45 -5.11
CA ALA A 51 0.33 12.09 -6.04
C ALA A 51 0.46 10.64 -6.52
N GLN A 52 1.69 10.18 -6.79
CA GLN A 52 1.92 8.80 -7.19
C GLN A 52 1.59 7.81 -6.06
N THR A 53 1.92 8.15 -4.83
CA THR A 53 1.58 7.32 -3.66
C THR A 53 0.07 7.18 -3.53
N GLU A 54 -0.66 8.27 -3.63
CA GLU A 54 -2.12 8.26 -3.61
C GLU A 54 -2.68 7.34 -4.69
N GLN A 55 -2.20 7.49 -5.93
CA GLN A 55 -2.68 6.68 -7.06
C GLN A 55 -2.35 5.20 -6.87
N CYS A 56 -1.16 4.86 -6.36
CA CYS A 56 -0.80 3.47 -6.10
C CYS A 56 -1.75 2.80 -5.11
N PHE A 57 -2.11 3.48 -4.02
CA PHE A 57 -3.09 2.96 -3.07
C PHE A 57 -4.48 2.80 -3.70
N MET A 58 -4.88 3.75 -4.55
CA MET A 58 -6.14 3.64 -5.28
C MET A 58 -6.14 2.44 -6.23
N ASN A 59 -5.01 2.18 -6.89
CA ASN A 59 -4.85 1.01 -7.75
C ASN A 59 -4.88 -0.30 -6.95
N VAL A 60 -4.26 -0.34 -5.77
CA VAL A 60 -4.34 -1.51 -4.88
C VAL A 60 -5.80 -1.78 -4.49
N ALA A 61 -6.54 -0.74 -4.10
CA ALA A 61 -7.95 -0.88 -3.75
C ALA A 61 -8.80 -1.38 -4.93
N ALA A 62 -8.54 -0.89 -6.13
CA ALA A 62 -9.25 -1.33 -7.34
C ALA A 62 -8.91 -2.79 -7.68
N ALA A 63 -7.66 -3.20 -7.54
CA ALA A 63 -7.25 -4.59 -7.75
C ALA A 63 -7.93 -5.53 -6.75
N LEU A 64 -7.98 -5.14 -5.48
CA LEU A 64 -8.69 -5.91 -4.44
C LEU A 64 -10.17 -6.05 -4.76
N ALA A 65 -10.82 -4.97 -5.18
CA ALA A 65 -12.23 -4.98 -5.56
C ALA A 65 -12.50 -5.97 -6.69
N GLY A 66 -11.58 -6.08 -7.64
CA GLY A 66 -11.67 -7.07 -8.72
C GLY A 66 -11.65 -8.52 -8.25
N ALA A 67 -11.12 -8.78 -7.06
CA ALA A 67 -11.09 -10.10 -6.43
C ALA A 67 -12.16 -10.26 -5.33
N GLY A 68 -13.05 -9.28 -5.16
CA GLY A 68 -14.07 -9.30 -4.14
C GLY A 68 -13.56 -8.96 -2.74
N ALA A 69 -12.48 -8.21 -2.64
CA ALA A 69 -11.86 -7.82 -1.38
C ALA A 69 -11.80 -6.30 -1.22
N THR A 70 -11.48 -5.87 -0.02
CA THR A 70 -11.26 -4.47 0.33
C THR A 70 -9.92 -4.29 1.03
N MET A 71 -9.55 -3.05 1.33
CA MET A 71 -8.33 -2.76 2.08
C MET A 71 -8.31 -3.41 3.47
N GLU A 72 -9.48 -3.69 4.06
CA GLU A 72 -9.56 -4.36 5.36
C GLU A 72 -9.15 -5.84 5.31
N ASP A 73 -9.15 -6.43 4.12
CA ASP A 73 -8.74 -7.83 3.90
C ASP A 73 -7.22 -7.97 3.66
N VAL A 74 -6.51 -6.87 3.56
CA VAL A 74 -5.06 -6.87 3.34
C VAL A 74 -4.33 -7.44 4.55
N THR A 75 -3.47 -8.41 4.32
CA THR A 75 -2.65 -9.03 5.38
C THR A 75 -1.31 -8.33 5.56
N GLY A 76 -0.82 -7.68 4.53
CA GLY A 76 0.42 -6.92 4.58
C GLY A 76 0.74 -6.29 3.24
N MET A 77 1.65 -5.33 3.25
CA MET A 77 2.08 -4.66 2.04
C MET A 77 3.56 -4.31 2.08
N THR A 78 4.14 -4.19 0.91
CA THR A 78 5.50 -3.67 0.74
C THR A 78 5.44 -2.48 -0.19
N VAL A 79 6.07 -1.40 0.24
CA VAL A 79 6.12 -0.13 -0.48
C VAL A 79 7.57 0.14 -0.88
N TYR A 80 7.82 0.18 -2.18
CA TYR A 80 9.14 0.42 -2.77
C TYR A 80 9.22 1.87 -3.25
N ILE A 81 10.20 2.62 -2.76
CA ILE A 81 10.34 4.04 -3.06
C ILE A 81 11.73 4.30 -3.66
N VAL A 82 11.76 4.91 -4.84
CA VAL A 82 13.03 5.22 -5.52
C VAL A 82 13.81 6.27 -4.71
N ASP A 83 15.06 5.95 -4.41
CA ASP A 83 16.00 6.85 -3.69
C ASP A 83 15.39 7.46 -2.42
N LEU A 84 14.80 6.61 -1.58
CA LEU A 84 14.12 7.03 -0.36
C LEU A 84 15.06 7.81 0.57
N ASP A 85 14.57 8.94 1.04
CA ASP A 85 15.16 9.76 2.09
C ASP A 85 14.04 10.30 3.01
N THR A 86 14.39 11.08 4.02
CA THR A 86 13.42 11.60 4.98
C THR A 86 12.35 12.47 4.31
N ALA A 87 12.75 13.35 3.40
CA ALA A 87 11.82 14.24 2.70
C ALA A 87 10.83 13.44 1.81
N LYS A 88 11.32 12.44 1.11
CA LYS A 88 10.47 11.56 0.31
C LYS A 88 9.54 10.73 1.18
N GLY A 89 10.01 10.26 2.33
CA GLY A 89 9.17 9.56 3.29
C GLY A 89 7.96 10.41 3.73
N GLU A 90 8.16 11.69 3.96
CA GLU A 90 7.07 12.62 4.30
C GLU A 90 6.07 12.77 3.14
N LEU A 91 6.54 12.84 1.90
CA LEU A 91 5.67 12.89 0.72
C LEU A 91 4.84 11.60 0.57
N VAL A 92 5.46 10.46 0.84
CA VAL A 92 4.75 9.17 0.85
C VAL A 92 3.63 9.18 1.89
N MET A 93 3.91 9.68 3.08
CA MET A 93 2.88 9.78 4.13
C MET A 93 1.75 10.73 3.75
N GLN A 94 2.03 11.83 3.05
CA GLN A 94 1.00 12.74 2.53
C GLN A 94 0.10 12.03 1.52
N GLY A 95 0.68 11.34 0.55
CA GLY A 95 -0.09 10.60 -0.46
C GLY A 95 -0.92 9.48 0.15
N ARG A 96 -0.35 8.78 1.13
CA ARG A 96 -1.04 7.74 1.89
C ARG A 96 -2.26 8.30 2.65
N ALA A 97 -2.11 9.46 3.29
CA ALA A 97 -3.21 10.11 3.99
C ALA A 97 -4.33 10.51 3.04
N ARG A 98 -4.00 11.03 1.86
CA ARG A 98 -4.99 11.37 0.83
C ARG A 98 -5.77 10.13 0.36
N ALA A 99 -5.06 9.03 0.14
CA ALA A 99 -5.69 7.77 -0.27
C ALA A 99 -6.63 7.25 0.82
N ALA A 100 -6.19 7.25 2.08
CA ALA A 100 -7.02 6.82 3.21
C ALA A 100 -8.31 7.63 3.30
N GLU A 101 -8.22 8.96 3.13
CA GLU A 101 -9.38 9.83 3.12
C GLU A 101 -10.34 9.51 1.97
N ARG A 102 -9.81 9.36 0.74
CA ARG A 102 -10.62 9.01 -0.44
C ARG A 102 -11.30 7.66 -0.30
N LEU A 103 -10.62 6.68 0.30
CA LEU A 103 -11.15 5.33 0.49
C LEU A 103 -12.06 5.22 1.72
N GLY A 104 -12.02 6.22 2.60
CA GLY A 104 -12.80 6.19 3.86
C GLY A 104 -12.35 5.10 4.81
N VAL A 105 -11.05 4.79 4.84
CA VAL A 105 -10.46 3.72 5.67
C VAL A 105 -9.27 4.24 6.45
N VAL A 106 -8.88 3.49 7.49
CA VAL A 106 -7.60 3.65 8.17
C VAL A 106 -6.64 2.62 7.58
N LEU A 107 -5.53 3.07 6.99
CA LEU A 107 -4.49 2.19 6.47
C LEU A 107 -3.59 1.78 7.64
N GLN A 108 -3.82 0.60 8.20
CA GLN A 108 -3.21 0.16 9.45
C GLN A 108 -2.59 -1.24 9.39
N GLN A 109 -2.61 -1.87 8.23
CA GLN A 109 -2.03 -3.19 8.02
C GLN A 109 -0.50 -3.15 8.14
N PRO A 110 0.13 -4.26 8.51
CA PRO A 110 1.58 -4.35 8.52
C PRO A 110 2.17 -3.95 7.17
N GLY A 111 3.15 -3.07 7.20
CA GLY A 111 3.76 -2.56 5.97
C GLY A 111 5.27 -2.45 6.13
N THR A 112 5.99 -2.70 5.05
CA THR A 112 7.43 -2.49 4.96
C THR A 112 7.69 -1.44 3.89
N TYR A 113 8.45 -0.41 4.23
CA TYR A 113 8.79 0.69 3.33
C TYR A 113 10.28 0.62 3.03
N ILE A 114 10.63 0.45 1.75
CA ILE A 114 12.00 0.15 1.32
C ILE A 114 12.42 1.13 0.23
N GLY A 115 13.62 1.70 0.37
CA GLY A 115 14.26 2.45 -0.70
C GLY A 115 14.87 1.51 -1.74
N VAL A 116 14.65 1.81 -3.00
CA VAL A 116 15.23 1.09 -4.14
C VAL A 116 15.92 2.09 -5.07
N SER A 117 16.85 1.62 -5.90
CA SER A 117 17.55 2.50 -6.84
C SER A 117 16.69 2.86 -8.06
N SER A 118 15.80 1.96 -8.48
CA SER A 118 14.94 2.15 -9.65
C SER A 118 13.75 1.19 -9.61
N LEU A 119 12.75 1.50 -10.41
CA LEU A 119 11.62 0.62 -10.70
C LEU A 119 11.63 0.29 -12.19
N TRP A 120 10.54 -0.30 -12.69
CA TRP A 120 10.47 -0.75 -14.09
C TRP A 120 10.74 0.36 -15.10
N ALA A 121 10.25 1.58 -14.83
CA ALA A 121 10.49 2.74 -15.70
C ALA A 121 10.88 3.96 -14.86
N PRO A 122 11.64 4.91 -15.45
CA PRO A 122 12.12 6.10 -14.71
C PRO A 122 11.00 7.01 -14.17
N SER A 123 9.82 6.99 -14.78
CA SER A 123 8.67 7.78 -14.34
C SER A 123 8.01 7.23 -13.09
N PHE A 124 8.25 5.97 -12.72
CA PHE A 124 7.68 5.36 -11.52
C PHE A 124 8.56 5.64 -10.32
N LEU A 125 8.03 6.40 -9.37
CA LEU A 125 8.74 6.80 -8.15
C LEU A 125 8.42 5.91 -6.95
N ILE A 126 7.33 5.14 -7.03
CA ILE A 126 6.82 4.29 -5.98
C ILE A 126 6.05 3.11 -6.57
N GLU A 127 6.12 1.98 -5.89
CA GLU A 127 5.36 0.77 -6.22
C GLU A 127 4.86 0.13 -4.95
N ILE A 128 3.62 -0.36 -4.94
CA ILE A 128 3.02 -1.01 -3.76
C ILE A 128 2.55 -2.40 -4.14
N ALA A 129 3.03 -3.40 -3.39
CA ALA A 129 2.55 -4.78 -3.45
C ALA A 129 1.79 -5.11 -2.17
N ALA A 130 0.72 -5.87 -2.29
CA ALA A 130 -0.09 -6.28 -1.15
C ALA A 130 -0.56 -7.73 -1.32
N THR A 131 -0.86 -8.36 -0.19
CA THR A 131 -1.54 -9.66 -0.14
C THR A 131 -2.79 -9.50 0.71
N ALA A 132 -3.79 -10.32 0.45
CA ALA A 132 -5.04 -10.31 1.18
C ALA A 132 -5.60 -11.72 1.33
N LEU A 133 -6.50 -11.89 2.29
CA LEU A 133 -7.15 -13.17 2.55
C LEU A 133 -8.63 -12.92 2.80
N VAL A 134 -9.48 -13.67 2.12
CA VAL A 134 -10.95 -13.62 2.24
C VAL A 134 -11.53 -15.03 2.28
N ASP A 135 -12.81 -15.11 2.65
CA ASP A 135 -13.55 -16.38 2.66
C ASP A 135 -13.97 -16.84 1.27
#